data_afccbd8d5fe250b2fb9e4a742c33615c
#
_entry.id   afccbd8d5fe250b2fb9e4a742c33615c
#
_cell.length_a   1.000
_cell.length_b   1.000
_cell.length_c   1.000
_cell.angle_alpha   90.00
_cell.angle_beta   90.00
_cell.angle_gamma   90.00
#
_symmetry.space_group_name_H-M   'P 1'
#
loop_
_entity.id
_entity.type
_entity.pdbx_description
1 polymer ?
#
loop_
_entity_poly.entity_id
_entity_poly.type
_entity_poly.pdbx_seq_one_letter_code
_entity_poly.pdbx_strand_id
1 'polypeptide(L)'
;DGWLLGQGFRSALWDPPVPPTRASLDEAFPDRPVCMYEGDLHTLWVNTRGLAELGITDDTVPPAGGFFDRDEDGHLTGVIHEAAGMYYVAKVFASLPRQGVLDAYRDYFRMSLSQGITSVCDMALCAIPGTDFVYDDIYRELLDAGQIPMRVHLYPQNVGTFERVESLQAEFRGKMVQVPGTKQFFDGISSAHTAWLHEPYANPYFSGDCGRPTVDPEVMRSYVMEAARRGIATRIHTIGDRAVSTAIDIFAEARRAYGRPRHGMNAMEHIENLTPADVEAMAKIDLVASVQPQHVVIDVTQPERDLGPERASFMWPFASYARAGVTMAFGTDSPCVPDSAMQVLSCAVTREVPQTNQPSGGWLPQERISMPRAIDAYTRGSARLVGREHELGTLAAGKLADFVVLDTDLVTADPERIQDVATVATYVGGVPVWEA
;
A
#
# COMPACT_ATOMS: atom_id res chain seq x y z
N ASP A 1 -26.35 -17.44 -3.31
CA ASP A 1 -26.38 -17.38 -1.86
C ASP A 1 -24.99 -17.08 -1.33
N GLY A 2 -24.57 -15.83 -1.22
CA GLY A 2 -23.27 -15.42 -0.72
C GLY A 2 -23.07 -13.93 -0.94
N TRP A 3 -21.97 -13.39 -0.42
CA TRP A 3 -21.62 -11.99 -0.60
C TRP A 3 -21.43 -11.63 -2.07
N LEU A 4 -21.96 -10.47 -2.46
CA LEU A 4 -21.53 -9.76 -3.66
C LEU A 4 -20.39 -8.82 -3.26
N LEU A 5 -19.22 -9.03 -3.85
CA LEU A 5 -18.05 -8.22 -3.58
C LEU A 5 -17.78 -7.29 -4.75
N GLY A 6 -17.41 -6.06 -4.45
CA GLY A 6 -16.94 -5.10 -5.42
C GLY A 6 -15.85 -4.22 -4.83
N GLN A 7 -15.05 -3.59 -5.71
CA GLN A 7 -13.96 -2.75 -5.31
C GLN A 7 -13.70 -1.65 -6.33
N GLY A 8 -13.05 -0.57 -5.88
CA GLY A 8 -12.49 0.44 -6.75
C GLY A 8 -13.42 1.62 -7.02
N PHE A 9 -14.59 1.72 -6.36
CA PHE A 9 -15.34 2.96 -6.42
C PHE A 9 -14.56 4.08 -5.73
N ARG A 10 -14.78 5.32 -6.16
CA ARG A 10 -14.22 6.53 -5.56
C ARG A 10 -15.32 7.56 -5.50
N SER A 11 -16.01 7.63 -4.37
CA SER A 11 -17.19 8.50 -4.19
C SER A 11 -16.86 9.99 -4.39
N ALA A 12 -15.65 10.40 -4.04
CA ALA A 12 -15.17 11.77 -4.25
C ALA A 12 -15.04 12.18 -5.73
N LEU A 13 -14.97 11.22 -6.66
CA LEU A 13 -14.88 11.46 -8.11
C LEU A 13 -16.24 11.36 -8.82
N TRP A 14 -17.33 11.12 -8.10
CA TRP A 14 -18.65 11.08 -8.71
C TRP A 14 -19.14 12.49 -9.09
N ASP A 15 -20.00 12.58 -10.10
CA ASP A 15 -20.63 13.84 -10.53
C ASP A 15 -22.17 13.68 -10.48
N PRO A 16 -22.87 14.32 -9.53
CA PRO A 16 -22.33 15.06 -8.38
C PRO A 16 -21.69 14.15 -7.33
N PRO A 17 -20.75 14.64 -6.51
CA PRO A 17 -20.13 13.87 -5.45
C PRO A 17 -21.11 13.67 -4.28
N VAL A 18 -21.88 12.60 -4.35
CA VAL A 18 -22.88 12.25 -3.32
C VAL A 18 -22.30 11.11 -2.48
N PRO A 19 -22.30 11.23 -1.14
CA PRO A 19 -21.85 10.13 -0.28
C PRO A 19 -22.66 8.85 -0.55
N PRO A 20 -22.01 7.68 -0.60
CA PRO A 20 -22.71 6.41 -0.77
C PRO A 20 -23.62 6.13 0.44
N THR A 21 -24.76 5.49 0.18
CA THR A 21 -25.66 5.03 1.24
C THR A 21 -26.11 3.59 0.97
N ARG A 22 -26.49 2.86 2.03
CA ARG A 22 -27.03 1.49 1.91
C ARG A 22 -28.25 1.40 1.00
N ALA A 23 -29.04 2.48 0.90
CA ALA A 23 -30.29 2.48 0.14
C ALA A 23 -30.08 2.18 -1.35
N SER A 24 -29.04 2.74 -1.99
CA SER A 24 -28.73 2.47 -3.40
C SER A 24 -28.29 1.00 -3.64
N LEU A 25 -27.59 0.40 -2.68
CA LEU A 25 -27.26 -1.03 -2.75
C LEU A 25 -28.46 -1.93 -2.45
N ASP A 26 -29.34 -1.50 -1.54
CA ASP A 26 -30.58 -2.23 -1.23
C ASP A 26 -31.53 -2.25 -2.45
N GLU A 27 -31.63 -1.13 -3.19
CA GLU A 27 -32.41 -1.07 -4.42
C GLU A 27 -31.84 -1.99 -5.50
N ALA A 28 -30.53 -2.00 -5.70
CA ALA A 28 -29.87 -2.79 -6.73
C ALA A 28 -29.78 -4.29 -6.37
N PHE A 29 -29.64 -4.62 -5.10
CA PHE A 29 -29.39 -5.97 -4.60
C PHE A 29 -30.19 -6.29 -3.33
N PRO A 30 -31.55 -6.34 -3.39
CA PRO A 30 -32.37 -6.48 -2.19
C PRO A 30 -32.21 -7.83 -1.48
N ASP A 31 -31.81 -8.88 -2.20
CA ASP A 31 -31.89 -10.27 -1.73
C ASP A 31 -30.55 -10.86 -1.30
N ARG A 32 -29.43 -10.12 -1.39
CA ARG A 32 -28.11 -10.63 -1.02
C ARG A 32 -27.25 -9.58 -0.32
N PRO A 33 -26.34 -9.99 0.59
CA PRO A 33 -25.40 -9.07 1.21
C PRO A 33 -24.40 -8.54 0.18
N VAL A 34 -24.16 -7.23 0.21
CA VAL A 34 -23.21 -6.54 -0.67
C VAL A 34 -22.14 -5.89 0.18
N CYS A 35 -20.91 -6.00 -0.26
CA CYS A 35 -19.74 -5.37 0.32
C CYS A 35 -18.92 -4.74 -0.80
N MET A 36 -18.88 -3.41 -0.82
CA MET A 36 -18.09 -2.61 -1.76
C MET A 36 -16.93 -1.99 -1.00
N TYR A 37 -15.70 -2.18 -1.50
CA TYR A 37 -14.50 -1.60 -0.91
C TYR A 37 -14.04 -0.42 -1.76
N GLU A 38 -13.87 0.74 -1.14
CA GLU A 38 -13.42 1.94 -1.87
C GLU A 38 -12.00 1.74 -2.41
N GLY A 39 -11.65 2.47 -3.45
CA GLY A 39 -10.38 2.31 -4.13
C GLY A 39 -9.15 2.70 -3.30
N ASP A 40 -9.34 3.37 -2.17
CA ASP A 40 -8.29 3.69 -1.20
C ASP A 40 -8.11 2.64 -0.10
N LEU A 41 -9.01 1.64 -0.02
CA LEU A 41 -9.05 0.56 0.97
C LEU A 41 -9.26 1.03 2.43
N HIS A 42 -9.74 2.25 2.64
CA HIS A 42 -10.05 2.79 3.96
C HIS A 42 -11.55 2.86 4.25
N THR A 43 -12.39 2.69 3.22
CA THR A 43 -13.84 2.81 3.32
C THR A 43 -14.55 1.56 2.78
N LEU A 44 -15.43 0.99 3.59
CA LEU A 44 -16.31 -0.11 3.23
C LEU A 44 -17.74 0.38 3.12
N TRP A 45 -18.45 -0.01 2.06
CA TRP A 45 -19.83 0.32 1.83
C TRP A 45 -20.66 -0.95 1.71
N VAL A 46 -21.63 -1.14 2.59
CA VAL A 46 -22.45 -2.33 2.70
C VAL A 46 -23.93 -1.98 2.66
N ASN A 47 -24.74 -2.90 2.13
CA ASN A 47 -26.20 -2.78 2.17
C ASN A 47 -26.78 -3.20 3.52
N THR A 48 -28.10 -3.02 3.70
CA THR A 48 -28.82 -3.42 4.93
C THR A 48 -28.63 -4.90 5.25
N ARG A 49 -28.63 -5.76 4.25
CA ARG A 49 -28.36 -7.20 4.42
C ARG A 49 -26.93 -7.46 4.86
N GLY A 50 -25.97 -6.75 4.29
CA GLY A 50 -24.56 -6.82 4.70
C GLY A 50 -24.34 -6.40 6.15
N LEU A 51 -24.98 -5.31 6.60
CA LEU A 51 -24.95 -4.92 8.02
C LEU A 51 -25.50 -6.03 8.92
N ALA A 52 -26.60 -6.62 8.55
CA ALA A 52 -27.22 -7.72 9.31
C ALA A 52 -26.32 -8.96 9.39
N GLU A 53 -25.72 -9.38 8.28
CA GLU A 53 -24.78 -10.53 8.24
C GLU A 53 -23.52 -10.26 9.09
N LEU A 54 -23.08 -9.02 9.17
CA LEU A 54 -21.93 -8.61 10.00
C LEU A 54 -22.31 -8.41 11.47
N GLY A 55 -23.59 -8.47 11.80
CA GLY A 55 -24.12 -8.21 13.15
C GLY A 55 -23.99 -6.75 13.58
N ILE A 56 -24.04 -5.81 12.61
CA ILE A 56 -23.91 -4.37 12.86
C ILE A 56 -25.31 -3.77 12.99
N THR A 57 -25.54 -3.04 14.08
CA THR A 57 -26.76 -2.30 14.36
C THR A 57 -26.43 -0.85 14.74
N ASP A 58 -27.44 0.01 14.85
CA ASP A 58 -27.24 1.40 15.27
C ASP A 58 -26.58 1.53 16.64
N ASP A 59 -26.70 0.52 17.51
CA ASP A 59 -26.07 0.49 18.84
C ASP A 59 -24.64 -0.10 18.83
N THR A 60 -24.16 -0.58 17.70
CA THR A 60 -22.84 -1.19 17.60
C THR A 60 -21.76 -0.15 17.80
N VAL A 61 -20.81 -0.42 18.74
CA VAL A 61 -19.62 0.40 18.94
C VAL A 61 -18.53 -0.04 17.97
N PRO A 62 -18.01 0.86 17.12
CA PRO A 62 -16.94 0.51 16.19
C PRO A 62 -15.63 0.18 16.91
N PRO A 63 -14.75 -0.63 16.33
CA PRO A 63 -13.38 -0.81 16.82
C PRO A 63 -12.64 0.53 16.96
N ALA A 64 -11.70 0.58 17.91
CA ALA A 64 -10.86 1.77 18.11
C ALA A 64 -10.10 2.12 16.82
N GLY A 65 -10.09 3.38 16.45
CA GLY A 65 -9.49 3.87 15.20
C GLY A 65 -10.41 3.80 13.98
N GLY A 66 -11.65 3.30 14.12
CA GLY A 66 -12.65 3.28 13.07
C GLY A 66 -13.95 3.96 13.48
N PHE A 67 -14.83 4.20 12.51
CA PHE A 67 -16.15 4.81 12.76
C PHE A 67 -17.19 4.37 11.70
N PHE A 68 -18.46 4.61 12.01
CA PHE A 68 -19.59 4.39 11.12
C PHE A 68 -20.21 5.73 10.74
N ASP A 69 -20.54 5.91 9.47
CA ASP A 69 -21.32 7.04 9.05
C ASP A 69 -22.79 6.88 9.48
N ARG A 70 -23.39 8.02 9.85
CA ARG A 70 -24.77 8.12 10.27
C ARG A 70 -25.48 9.25 9.53
N ASP A 71 -26.76 9.02 9.26
CA ASP A 71 -27.65 10.05 8.75
C ASP A 71 -28.06 11.08 9.83
N GLU A 72 -28.89 12.06 9.44
CA GLU A 72 -29.35 13.11 10.35
C GLU A 72 -30.20 12.59 11.51
N ASP A 73 -30.82 11.41 11.37
CA ASP A 73 -31.63 10.75 12.39
C ASP A 73 -30.79 9.79 13.26
N GLY A 74 -29.49 9.66 12.99
CA GLY A 74 -28.55 8.83 13.73
C GLY A 74 -28.48 7.37 13.28
N HIS A 75 -29.18 6.99 12.20
CA HIS A 75 -29.12 5.65 11.64
C HIS A 75 -27.88 5.44 10.78
N LEU A 76 -27.40 4.19 10.73
CA LEU A 76 -26.25 3.82 9.92
C LEU A 76 -26.53 4.02 8.41
N THR A 77 -25.63 4.72 7.71
CA THR A 77 -25.71 4.88 6.26
C THR A 77 -25.26 3.64 5.49
N GLY A 78 -24.55 2.71 6.14
CA GLY A 78 -23.90 1.56 5.53
C GLY A 78 -22.44 1.81 5.16
N VAL A 79 -21.91 3.01 5.43
CA VAL A 79 -20.50 3.34 5.20
C VAL A 79 -19.70 3.16 6.49
N ILE A 80 -18.56 2.48 6.39
CA ILE A 80 -17.73 2.05 7.52
C ILE A 80 -16.29 2.43 7.21
N HIS A 81 -15.64 3.18 8.10
CA HIS A 81 -14.34 3.78 7.84
C HIS A 81 -13.21 3.20 8.67
N GLU A 82 -11.99 3.28 8.11
CA GLU A 82 -10.70 3.01 8.74
C GLU A 82 -10.66 1.61 9.39
N ALA A 83 -10.16 1.51 10.62
CA ALA A 83 -10.03 0.24 11.33
C ALA A 83 -11.34 -0.55 11.42
N ALA A 84 -12.51 0.11 11.44
CA ALA A 84 -13.80 -0.57 11.42
C ALA A 84 -14.07 -1.22 10.05
N GLY A 85 -13.81 -0.50 8.94
CA GLY A 85 -13.91 -1.04 7.58
C GLY A 85 -13.03 -2.28 7.40
N MET A 86 -11.77 -2.17 7.80
CA MET A 86 -10.79 -3.26 7.74
C MET A 86 -11.21 -4.47 8.60
N TYR A 87 -11.71 -4.24 9.81
CA TYR A 87 -12.18 -5.29 10.71
C TYR A 87 -13.38 -6.07 10.15
N TYR A 88 -14.36 -5.36 9.57
CA TYR A 88 -15.55 -6.01 9.04
C TYR A 88 -15.32 -6.66 7.68
N VAL A 89 -14.50 -6.09 6.79
CA VAL A 89 -14.16 -6.77 5.54
C VAL A 89 -13.39 -8.07 5.78
N ALA A 90 -12.57 -8.15 6.83
CA ALA A 90 -11.92 -9.40 7.23
C ALA A 90 -12.92 -10.51 7.56
N LYS A 91 -14.04 -10.16 8.21
CA LYS A 91 -15.14 -11.15 8.47
C LYS A 91 -15.81 -11.60 7.18
N VAL A 92 -15.98 -10.68 6.21
CA VAL A 92 -16.51 -11.05 4.88
C VAL A 92 -15.55 -12.03 4.21
N PHE A 93 -14.26 -11.73 4.15
CA PHE A 93 -13.26 -12.58 3.52
C PHE A 93 -13.14 -13.96 4.21
N ALA A 94 -13.21 -14.00 5.54
CA ALA A 94 -13.21 -15.25 6.30
C ALA A 94 -14.42 -16.15 6.00
N SER A 95 -15.51 -15.61 5.45
CA SER A 95 -16.70 -16.36 5.04
C SER A 95 -16.63 -16.93 3.63
N LEU A 96 -15.60 -16.54 2.85
CA LEU A 96 -15.46 -17.00 1.46
C LEU A 96 -15.06 -18.48 1.37
N PRO A 97 -15.55 -19.21 0.37
CA PRO A 97 -15.14 -20.60 0.14
C PRO A 97 -13.62 -20.70 -0.08
N ARG A 98 -12.95 -21.60 0.67
CA ARG A 98 -11.50 -21.81 0.60
C ARG A 98 -10.96 -21.94 -0.83
N GLN A 99 -11.63 -22.75 -1.68
CA GLN A 99 -11.22 -22.94 -3.06
C GLN A 99 -11.25 -21.62 -3.85
N GLY A 100 -12.28 -20.79 -3.65
CA GLY A 100 -12.38 -19.49 -4.29
C GLY A 100 -11.24 -18.53 -3.89
N VAL A 101 -10.81 -18.58 -2.62
CA VAL A 101 -9.66 -17.82 -2.15
C VAL A 101 -8.37 -18.29 -2.81
N LEU A 102 -8.13 -19.61 -2.87
CA LEU A 102 -6.95 -20.17 -3.54
C LEU A 102 -6.91 -19.81 -5.04
N ASP A 103 -8.07 -19.85 -5.71
CA ASP A 103 -8.17 -19.48 -7.12
C ASP A 103 -7.89 -17.98 -7.32
N ALA A 104 -8.37 -17.12 -6.42
CA ALA A 104 -8.07 -15.67 -6.45
C ALA A 104 -6.56 -15.38 -6.32
N TYR A 105 -5.85 -16.10 -5.43
CA TYR A 105 -4.38 -15.98 -5.34
C TYR A 105 -3.67 -16.42 -6.63
N ARG A 106 -4.10 -17.52 -7.25
CA ARG A 106 -3.55 -17.98 -8.54
C ARG A 106 -3.80 -16.98 -9.66
N ASP A 107 -4.99 -16.40 -9.70
CA ASP A 107 -5.36 -15.39 -10.69
C ASP A 107 -4.56 -14.11 -10.49
N TYR A 108 -4.35 -13.67 -9.24
CA TYR A 108 -3.49 -12.56 -8.91
C TYR A 108 -2.04 -12.80 -9.38
N PHE A 109 -1.46 -13.95 -9.10
CA PHE A 109 -0.12 -14.27 -9.58
C PHE A 109 -0.02 -14.23 -11.11
N ARG A 110 -1.02 -14.80 -11.81
CA ARG A 110 -1.05 -14.78 -13.27
C ARG A 110 -1.15 -13.36 -13.80
N MET A 111 -2.00 -12.53 -13.21
CA MET A 111 -2.15 -11.12 -13.58
C MET A 111 -0.85 -10.36 -13.37
N SER A 112 -0.24 -10.44 -12.20
CA SER A 112 1.02 -9.73 -11.90
C SER A 112 2.16 -10.17 -12.83
N LEU A 113 2.29 -11.46 -13.09
CA LEU A 113 3.29 -11.99 -14.04
C LEU A 113 3.06 -11.50 -15.46
N SER A 114 1.81 -11.31 -15.89
CA SER A 114 1.49 -10.73 -17.20
C SER A 114 1.89 -9.25 -17.31
N GLN A 115 2.06 -8.57 -16.18
CA GLN A 115 2.57 -7.19 -16.10
C GLN A 115 4.10 -7.13 -15.89
N GLY A 116 4.80 -8.27 -15.96
CA GLY A 116 6.25 -8.35 -15.76
C GLY A 116 6.70 -8.28 -14.29
N ILE A 117 5.78 -8.43 -13.35
CA ILE A 117 6.08 -8.38 -11.91
C ILE A 117 6.50 -9.76 -11.44
N THR A 118 7.76 -9.89 -11.00
CA THR A 118 8.35 -11.17 -10.55
C THR A 118 8.32 -11.36 -9.04
N SER A 119 8.10 -10.27 -8.29
CA SER A 119 8.12 -10.28 -6.82
C SER A 119 7.08 -9.33 -6.27
N VAL A 120 6.41 -9.74 -5.19
CA VAL A 120 5.43 -8.89 -4.47
C VAL A 120 5.72 -8.89 -2.98
N CYS A 121 5.29 -7.81 -2.31
CA CYS A 121 5.17 -7.75 -0.87
C CYS A 121 3.69 -7.84 -0.50
N ASP A 122 3.30 -8.90 0.22
CA ASP A 122 1.98 -8.99 0.81
C ASP A 122 2.00 -8.31 2.19
N MET A 123 1.26 -7.19 2.26
CA MET A 123 1.33 -6.24 3.36
C MET A 123 0.12 -6.38 4.26
N ALA A 124 0.34 -6.43 5.56
CA ALA A 124 -0.75 -6.30 6.52
C ALA A 124 -1.58 -5.05 6.24
N LEU A 125 -2.90 -5.20 6.18
CA LEU A 125 -3.83 -4.12 5.86
C LEU A 125 -4.50 -3.50 7.09
N CYS A 126 -4.51 -4.19 8.24
CA CYS A 126 -5.25 -3.74 9.43
C CYS A 126 -4.35 -3.58 10.65
N ALA A 127 -4.59 -2.53 11.45
CA ALA A 127 -3.89 -2.29 12.73
C ALA A 127 -4.50 -3.04 13.93
N ILE A 128 -5.54 -3.87 13.71
CA ILE A 128 -6.22 -4.61 14.77
C ILE A 128 -5.52 -5.97 14.96
N PRO A 129 -5.16 -6.35 16.20
CA PRO A 129 -4.53 -7.63 16.47
C PRO A 129 -5.33 -8.82 15.93
N GLY A 130 -4.65 -9.74 15.24
CA GLY A 130 -5.27 -10.96 14.70
C GLY A 130 -6.06 -10.78 13.40
N THR A 131 -6.00 -9.60 12.79
CA THR A 131 -6.71 -9.29 11.54
C THR A 131 -5.79 -8.49 10.63
N ASP A 132 -4.83 -9.16 9.99
CA ASP A 132 -3.83 -8.46 9.17
C ASP A 132 -3.85 -8.81 7.68
N PHE A 133 -4.76 -9.67 7.26
CA PHE A 133 -4.92 -10.13 5.86
C PHE A 133 -3.73 -10.87 5.25
N VAL A 134 -2.66 -11.10 6.00
CA VAL A 134 -1.58 -11.97 5.58
C VAL A 134 -1.97 -13.41 5.92
N TYR A 135 -2.53 -14.10 4.93
CA TYR A 135 -3.05 -15.47 5.06
C TYR A 135 -1.91 -16.49 4.86
N ASP A 136 -1.08 -16.68 5.88
CA ASP A 136 0.06 -17.60 5.85
C ASP A 136 -0.33 -19.06 5.56
N ASP A 137 -1.53 -19.46 5.93
CA ASP A 137 -2.08 -20.79 5.63
C ASP A 137 -2.37 -20.99 4.13
N ILE A 138 -2.77 -19.94 3.40
CA ILE A 138 -2.92 -19.98 1.95
C ILE A 138 -1.54 -20.13 1.28
N TYR A 139 -0.57 -19.32 1.71
CA TYR A 139 0.79 -19.41 1.16
C TYR A 139 1.44 -20.76 1.42
N ARG A 140 1.20 -21.34 2.59
CA ARG A 140 1.68 -22.70 2.93
C ARG A 140 1.10 -23.75 1.99
N GLU A 141 -0.22 -23.73 1.81
CA GLU A 141 -0.91 -24.69 0.93
C GLU A 141 -0.46 -24.55 -0.53
N LEU A 142 -0.35 -23.32 -1.05
CA LEU A 142 0.11 -23.08 -2.40
C LEU A 142 1.61 -23.44 -2.60
N LEU A 143 2.44 -23.19 -1.59
CA LEU A 143 3.86 -23.54 -1.62
C LEU A 143 4.07 -25.06 -1.62
N ASP A 144 3.35 -25.79 -0.75
CA ASP A 144 3.39 -27.24 -0.67
C ASP A 144 2.89 -27.90 -1.97
N ALA A 145 1.93 -27.26 -2.64
CA ALA A 145 1.44 -27.68 -3.95
C ALA A 145 2.35 -27.27 -5.13
N GLY A 146 3.43 -26.52 -4.90
CA GLY A 146 4.30 -26.01 -5.97
C GLY A 146 3.61 -24.97 -6.88
N GLN A 147 2.65 -24.22 -6.35
CA GLN A 147 1.77 -23.30 -7.10
C GLN A 147 2.06 -21.82 -6.85
N ILE A 148 3.22 -21.47 -6.30
CA ILE A 148 3.70 -20.09 -6.17
C ILE A 148 4.73 -19.82 -7.29
N PRO A 149 4.33 -19.16 -8.39
CA PRO A 149 5.20 -18.97 -9.55
C PRO A 149 6.08 -17.72 -9.47
N MET A 150 5.87 -16.87 -8.46
CA MET A 150 6.59 -15.60 -8.23
C MET A 150 7.09 -15.51 -6.80
N ARG A 151 7.96 -14.53 -6.51
CA ARG A 151 8.46 -14.38 -5.13
C ARG A 151 7.51 -13.54 -4.31
N VAL A 152 7.26 -13.97 -3.08
CA VAL A 152 6.37 -13.31 -2.13
C VAL A 152 7.12 -12.97 -0.86
N HIS A 153 6.96 -11.74 -0.40
CA HIS A 153 7.54 -11.23 0.84
C HIS A 153 6.40 -10.80 1.77
N LEU A 154 6.17 -11.59 2.82
CA LEU A 154 5.07 -11.36 3.76
C LEU A 154 5.50 -10.34 4.83
N TYR A 155 4.63 -9.38 5.10
CA TYR A 155 4.80 -8.38 6.14
C TYR A 155 3.59 -8.38 7.09
N PRO A 156 3.49 -9.40 7.97
CA PRO A 156 2.41 -9.45 8.95
C PRO A 156 2.52 -8.32 9.97
N GLN A 157 1.44 -8.09 10.70
CA GLN A 157 1.46 -7.20 11.86
C GLN A 157 2.23 -7.80 13.05
N ASN A 158 2.74 -6.91 13.90
CA ASN A 158 3.35 -7.24 15.18
C ASN A 158 2.56 -6.69 16.39
N VAL A 159 1.28 -6.42 16.21
CA VAL A 159 0.47 -5.83 17.28
C VAL A 159 0.35 -6.79 18.46
N GLY A 160 0.90 -6.38 19.60
CA GLY A 160 0.89 -7.13 20.86
C GLY A 160 2.02 -8.13 21.03
N THR A 161 2.43 -8.90 20.01
CA THR A 161 3.47 -9.92 20.13
C THR A 161 4.22 -10.13 18.81
N PHE A 162 5.47 -10.59 18.91
CA PHE A 162 6.31 -10.97 17.77
C PHE A 162 6.34 -12.48 17.50
N GLU A 163 5.70 -13.29 18.30
CA GLU A 163 5.75 -14.75 18.20
C GLU A 163 5.32 -15.26 16.82
N ARG A 164 4.22 -14.72 16.27
CA ARG A 164 3.77 -15.07 14.91
C ARG A 164 4.81 -14.70 13.86
N VAL A 165 5.37 -13.49 13.91
CA VAL A 165 6.37 -13.02 12.96
C VAL A 165 7.60 -13.91 13.00
N GLU A 166 8.12 -14.21 14.19
CA GLU A 166 9.31 -15.07 14.38
C GLU A 166 9.04 -16.51 13.93
N SER A 167 7.84 -17.04 14.19
CA SER A 167 7.42 -18.35 13.71
C SER A 167 7.39 -18.41 12.18
N LEU A 168 6.78 -17.41 11.54
CA LEU A 168 6.72 -17.34 10.07
C LEU A 168 8.12 -17.13 9.46
N GLN A 169 8.99 -16.33 10.08
CA GLN A 169 10.40 -16.21 9.66
C GLN A 169 11.18 -17.52 9.79
N ALA A 170 10.85 -18.34 10.79
CA ALA A 170 11.47 -19.65 10.95
C ALA A 170 10.96 -20.67 9.93
N GLU A 171 9.71 -20.56 9.51
CA GLU A 171 9.06 -21.44 8.54
C GLU A 171 9.41 -21.07 7.10
N PHE A 172 9.16 -19.83 6.69
CA PHE A 172 9.35 -19.36 5.30
C PHE A 172 10.80 -18.91 5.05
N ARG A 173 11.73 -19.88 4.94
CA ARG A 173 13.15 -19.64 4.64
C ARG A 173 13.54 -19.93 3.19
N GLY A 174 12.56 -20.32 2.37
CA GLY A 174 12.75 -20.63 0.96
C GLY A 174 13.01 -19.40 0.10
N LYS A 175 13.31 -19.62 -1.17
CA LYS A 175 13.53 -18.54 -2.13
C LYS A 175 12.23 -17.93 -2.65
N MET A 176 11.10 -18.64 -2.56
CA MET A 176 9.81 -18.19 -3.10
C MET A 176 9.01 -17.37 -2.10
N VAL A 177 8.93 -17.79 -0.83
CA VAL A 177 8.23 -17.05 0.22
C VAL A 177 9.20 -16.74 1.35
N GLN A 178 9.20 -15.47 1.82
CA GLN A 178 10.02 -15.01 2.95
C GLN A 178 9.23 -13.97 3.77
N VAL A 179 9.70 -13.73 5.01
CA VAL A 179 9.12 -12.74 5.94
C VAL A 179 10.21 -11.74 6.35
N PRO A 180 10.48 -10.70 5.55
CA PRO A 180 11.57 -9.75 5.85
C PRO A 180 11.31 -8.90 7.08
N GLY A 181 10.05 -8.63 7.41
CA GLY A 181 9.69 -7.71 8.49
C GLY A 181 8.21 -7.68 8.82
N THR A 182 7.76 -6.56 9.37
CA THR A 182 6.38 -6.30 9.76
C THR A 182 5.83 -5.04 9.11
N LYS A 183 4.50 -4.92 9.01
CA LYS A 183 3.80 -3.72 8.55
C LYS A 183 2.96 -3.14 9.69
N GLN A 184 2.94 -1.81 9.78
CA GLN A 184 2.13 -1.03 10.72
C GLN A 184 1.45 0.15 10.00
N PHE A 185 0.40 0.68 10.61
CA PHE A 185 -0.28 1.91 10.19
C PHE A 185 -0.12 2.96 11.27
N PHE A 186 0.32 4.17 10.91
CA PHE A 186 0.50 5.25 11.87
C PHE A 186 -0.59 6.31 11.75
N ASP A 187 -1.09 6.55 10.54
CA ASP A 187 -2.22 7.43 10.27
C ASP A 187 -3.11 6.84 9.16
N GLY A 188 -4.10 7.61 8.72
CA GLY A 188 -4.96 7.28 7.59
C GLY A 188 -4.58 8.05 6.33
N ILE A 189 -5.58 8.54 5.58
CA ILE A 189 -5.43 9.15 4.24
C ILE A 189 -5.91 10.60 4.21
N SER A 190 -5.37 11.39 3.25
CA SER A 190 -5.71 12.81 3.11
C SER A 190 -7.16 13.00 2.69
N SER A 191 -7.70 12.20 1.76
CA SER A 191 -9.08 12.32 1.26
C SER A 191 -10.16 12.13 2.32
N ALA A 192 -9.88 11.36 3.37
CA ALA A 192 -10.78 11.13 4.50
C ALA A 192 -10.47 12.03 5.71
N HIS A 193 -9.54 12.99 5.60
CA HIS A 193 -9.04 13.82 6.69
C HIS A 193 -8.53 13.01 7.90
N THR A 194 -7.95 11.84 7.63
CA THR A 194 -7.37 10.95 8.66
C THR A 194 -5.85 10.91 8.60
N ALA A 195 -5.22 11.50 7.59
CA ALA A 195 -3.77 11.75 7.59
C ALA A 195 -3.40 12.74 8.71
N TRP A 196 -2.39 12.39 9.51
CA TRP A 196 -2.02 13.18 10.70
C TRP A 196 -1.04 14.29 10.36
N LEU A 197 -1.53 15.54 10.44
CA LEU A 197 -0.83 16.74 10.01
C LEU A 197 -0.35 17.59 11.19
N HIS A 198 0.71 18.39 10.98
CA HIS A 198 1.15 19.42 11.92
C HIS A 198 0.18 20.60 11.97
N GLU A 199 -0.35 21.02 10.82
CA GLU A 199 -1.30 22.10 10.68
C GLU A 199 -2.63 21.61 10.14
N PRO A 200 -3.76 22.28 10.45
CA PRO A 200 -5.08 21.87 9.98
C PRO A 200 -5.16 21.76 8.47
N TYR A 201 -6.06 20.91 7.98
CA TYR A 201 -6.47 20.88 6.59
C TYR A 201 -6.93 22.26 6.12
N ALA A 202 -6.76 22.57 4.84
CA ALA A 202 -7.20 23.84 4.26
C ALA A 202 -8.74 23.91 4.10
N ASN A 203 -9.39 22.73 4.01
CA ASN A 203 -10.84 22.53 3.93
C ASN A 203 -11.36 21.73 5.15
N PRO A 204 -11.12 22.16 6.40
CA PRO A 204 -11.30 21.35 7.59
C PRO A 204 -12.79 20.99 7.82
N TYR A 205 -13.08 19.77 8.30
CA TYR A 205 -14.41 19.36 8.70
C TYR A 205 -14.87 20.03 10.01
N PHE A 206 -13.90 20.38 10.86
CA PHE A 206 -14.12 21.09 12.13
C PHE A 206 -12.90 21.95 12.46
N SER A 207 -13.06 22.90 13.37
CA SER A 207 -11.96 23.78 13.78
C SER A 207 -10.76 23.00 14.34
N GLY A 208 -9.59 23.16 13.72
CA GLY A 208 -8.36 22.49 14.14
C GLY A 208 -8.23 21.04 13.64
N ASP A 209 -8.94 20.68 12.59
CA ASP A 209 -8.86 19.36 11.96
C ASP A 209 -7.47 19.10 11.37
N CYS A 210 -6.65 18.35 12.10
CA CYS A 210 -5.30 17.92 11.70
C CYS A 210 -5.23 16.42 11.41
N GLY A 211 -6.37 15.75 11.25
CA GLY A 211 -6.37 14.29 11.26
C GLY A 211 -5.91 13.71 12.61
N ARG A 212 -5.49 12.47 12.62
CA ARG A 212 -5.06 11.80 13.86
C ARG A 212 -4.23 10.55 13.58
N PRO A 213 -3.37 10.13 14.53
CA PRO A 213 -2.73 8.83 14.41
C PRO A 213 -3.75 7.70 14.63
N THR A 214 -3.59 6.58 13.93
CA THR A 214 -4.38 5.33 14.14
C THR A 214 -3.92 4.56 15.37
N VAL A 215 -2.65 4.77 15.76
CA VAL A 215 -2.01 4.17 16.93
C VAL A 215 -1.31 5.28 17.70
N ASP A 216 -1.47 5.28 19.03
CA ASP A 216 -0.77 6.23 19.89
C ASP A 216 0.74 6.25 19.59
N PRO A 217 1.39 7.43 19.47
CA PRO A 217 2.81 7.53 19.11
C PRO A 217 3.75 6.76 20.03
N GLU A 218 3.48 6.69 21.34
CA GLU A 218 4.31 5.92 22.28
C GLU A 218 4.10 4.40 22.09
N VAL A 219 2.90 3.98 21.71
CA VAL A 219 2.63 2.58 21.36
C VAL A 219 3.36 2.23 20.07
N MET A 220 3.29 3.07 19.03
CA MET A 220 4.05 2.87 17.79
C MET A 220 5.56 2.81 18.06
N ARG A 221 6.06 3.75 18.89
CA ARG A 221 7.44 3.74 19.34
C ARG A 221 7.83 2.43 20.00
N SER A 222 6.99 1.91 20.90
CA SER A 222 7.25 0.62 21.57
C SER A 222 7.34 -0.54 20.58
N TYR A 223 6.49 -0.57 19.56
CA TYR A 223 6.52 -1.60 18.51
C TYR A 223 7.81 -1.56 17.68
N VAL A 224 8.20 -0.37 17.23
CA VAL A 224 9.41 -0.20 16.42
C VAL A 224 10.67 -0.51 17.23
N MET A 225 10.74 -0.06 18.46
CA MET A 225 11.89 -0.33 19.35
C MET A 225 12.02 -1.83 19.65
N GLU A 226 10.91 -2.53 19.90
CA GLU A 226 10.95 -3.97 20.15
C GLU A 226 11.29 -4.76 18.87
N ALA A 227 10.77 -4.37 17.70
CA ALA A 227 11.18 -4.93 16.42
C ALA A 227 12.68 -4.76 16.19
N ALA A 228 13.20 -3.55 16.41
CA ALA A 228 14.62 -3.25 16.24
C ALA A 228 15.50 -4.07 17.21
N ARG A 229 15.09 -4.19 18.48
CA ARG A 229 15.78 -5.03 19.47
C ARG A 229 15.87 -6.50 19.02
N ARG A 230 14.85 -7.00 18.34
CA ARG A 230 14.81 -8.35 17.74
C ARG A 230 15.50 -8.42 16.38
N GLY A 231 15.95 -7.29 15.82
CA GLY A 231 16.56 -7.21 14.48
C GLY A 231 15.56 -7.44 13.34
N ILE A 232 14.28 -7.16 13.57
CA ILE A 232 13.17 -7.27 12.60
C ILE A 232 12.94 -5.90 11.95
N ALA A 233 12.82 -5.87 10.63
CA ALA A 233 12.48 -4.65 9.89
C ALA A 233 11.01 -4.28 10.09
N THR A 234 10.73 -2.97 10.12
CA THR A 234 9.36 -2.46 10.20
C THR A 234 9.09 -1.53 9.02
N ARG A 235 7.92 -1.69 8.41
CA ARG A 235 7.36 -0.79 7.40
C ARG A 235 6.14 -0.10 7.98
N ILE A 236 6.06 1.22 7.85
CA ILE A 236 4.98 2.01 8.46
C ILE A 236 4.28 2.83 7.39
N HIS A 237 2.96 2.68 7.27
CA HIS A 237 2.10 3.58 6.50
C HIS A 237 2.15 4.97 7.15
N THR A 238 2.52 5.97 6.38
CA THR A 238 2.61 7.38 6.79
C THR A 238 2.22 8.28 5.63
N ILE A 239 1.16 9.06 5.79
CA ILE A 239 0.62 9.99 4.79
C ILE A 239 0.85 11.44 5.22
N GLY A 240 0.43 11.80 6.42
CA GLY A 240 0.55 13.15 6.96
C GLY A 240 1.97 13.50 7.41
N ASP A 241 2.35 14.76 7.27
CA ASP A 241 3.69 15.27 7.59
C ASP A 241 4.07 15.09 9.07
N ARG A 242 3.10 15.11 9.98
CA ARG A 242 3.33 14.81 11.39
C ARG A 242 3.56 13.33 11.64
N ALA A 243 2.84 12.43 10.94
CA ALA A 243 3.11 11.01 11.00
C ALA A 243 4.50 10.68 10.46
N VAL A 244 4.88 11.29 9.33
CA VAL A 244 6.19 11.14 8.70
C VAL A 244 7.32 11.57 9.64
N SER A 245 7.28 12.81 10.15
CA SER A 245 8.34 13.33 11.03
C SER A 245 8.46 12.53 12.32
N THR A 246 7.31 12.13 12.92
CA THR A 246 7.31 11.30 14.14
C THR A 246 7.88 9.90 13.88
N ALA A 247 7.54 9.28 12.76
CA ALA A 247 8.08 7.97 12.38
C ALA A 247 9.60 8.05 12.14
N ILE A 248 10.11 9.11 11.50
CA ILE A 248 11.55 9.33 11.33
C ILE A 248 12.27 9.39 12.67
N ASP A 249 11.73 10.12 13.64
CA ASP A 249 12.33 10.24 14.98
C ASP A 249 12.38 8.88 15.69
N ILE A 250 11.30 8.10 15.61
CA ILE A 250 11.23 6.75 16.17
C ILE A 250 12.27 5.83 15.50
N PHE A 251 12.36 5.83 14.17
CA PHE A 251 13.36 5.03 13.44
C PHE A 251 14.78 5.48 13.75
N ALA A 252 15.02 6.77 13.91
CA ALA A 252 16.34 7.30 14.28
C ALA A 252 16.76 6.83 15.68
N GLU A 253 15.83 6.81 16.63
CA GLU A 253 16.05 6.25 17.97
C GLU A 253 16.38 4.76 17.90
N ALA A 254 15.54 3.99 17.21
CA ALA A 254 15.73 2.55 17.04
C ALA A 254 17.07 2.22 16.38
N ARG A 255 17.43 3.00 15.35
CA ARG A 255 18.71 2.86 14.65
C ARG A 255 19.91 3.12 15.55
N ARG A 256 19.84 4.16 16.41
CA ARG A 256 20.90 4.45 17.40
C ARG A 256 21.05 3.36 18.45
N ALA A 257 19.90 2.81 18.91
CA ALA A 257 19.91 1.82 19.99
C ALA A 257 20.32 0.40 19.53
N TYR A 258 19.88 0.00 18.34
CA TYR A 258 19.97 -1.40 17.91
C TYR A 258 20.62 -1.63 16.52
N GLY A 259 20.94 -0.58 15.80
CA GLY A 259 21.54 -0.70 14.47
C GLY A 259 20.53 -1.02 13.36
N ARG A 260 20.99 -1.74 12.32
CA ARG A 260 20.13 -2.19 11.20
C ARG A 260 19.37 -3.47 11.54
N PRO A 261 18.19 -3.68 10.95
CA PRO A 261 17.54 -4.99 10.97
C PRO A 261 18.47 -6.08 10.39
N ARG A 262 18.23 -7.32 10.78
CA ARG A 262 19.03 -8.48 10.27
C ARG A 262 18.65 -8.83 8.83
N HIS A 263 17.38 -8.66 8.49
CA HIS A 263 16.82 -8.91 7.17
C HIS A 263 15.92 -7.73 6.80
N GLY A 264 15.89 -7.38 5.51
CA GLY A 264 15.11 -6.23 5.04
C GLY A 264 15.62 -4.89 5.55
N MET A 265 14.90 -3.86 5.22
CA MET A 265 15.16 -2.48 5.64
C MET A 265 13.93 -1.88 6.31
N ASN A 266 14.13 -1.00 7.27
CA ASN A 266 13.06 -0.15 7.75
C ASN A 266 12.62 0.80 6.63
N ALA A 267 11.32 1.00 6.50
CA ALA A 267 10.75 1.85 5.47
C ALA A 267 9.48 2.56 5.94
N MET A 268 9.19 3.68 5.31
CA MET A 268 7.88 4.31 5.35
C MET A 268 7.18 4.12 4.02
N GLU A 269 5.88 3.87 4.07
CA GLU A 269 5.00 3.72 2.91
C GLU A 269 4.35 5.06 2.58
N HIS A 270 4.14 5.29 1.29
CA HIS A 270 3.45 6.44 0.70
C HIS A 270 4.23 7.74 0.86
N ILE A 271 4.38 8.25 2.07
CA ILE A 271 5.13 9.47 2.41
C ILE A 271 4.67 10.63 1.50
N GLU A 272 3.35 10.89 1.54
CA GLU A 272 2.76 11.87 0.62
C GLU A 272 3.15 13.29 1.00
N ASN A 273 3.02 13.61 2.29
CA ASN A 273 3.26 14.93 2.85
C ASN A 273 4.50 14.91 3.72
N LEU A 274 5.46 15.77 3.43
CA LEU A 274 6.71 15.87 4.18
C LEU A 274 7.42 17.20 3.87
N THR A 275 8.50 17.44 4.59
CA THR A 275 9.36 18.62 4.39
C THR A 275 10.71 18.24 3.78
N PRO A 276 11.46 19.19 3.18
CA PRO A 276 12.84 18.94 2.76
C PRO A 276 13.75 18.43 3.89
N ALA A 277 13.51 18.85 5.14
CA ALA A 277 14.27 18.39 6.31
C ALA A 277 14.02 16.90 6.61
N ASP A 278 12.80 16.42 6.37
CA ASP A 278 12.45 15.00 6.54
C ASP A 278 13.23 14.14 5.53
N VAL A 279 13.36 14.60 4.28
CA VAL A 279 14.16 13.91 3.25
C VAL A 279 15.61 13.75 3.71
N GLU A 280 16.22 14.81 4.24
CA GLU A 280 17.58 14.76 4.78
C GLU A 280 17.70 13.82 6.00
N ALA A 281 16.71 13.84 6.87
CA ALA A 281 16.68 12.98 8.04
C ALA A 281 16.57 11.49 7.66
N MET A 282 15.73 11.15 6.67
CA MET A 282 15.63 9.80 6.12
C MET A 282 16.96 9.29 5.57
N ALA A 283 17.66 10.14 4.78
CA ALA A 283 18.98 9.79 4.22
C ALA A 283 20.02 9.48 5.30
N LYS A 284 20.05 10.26 6.39
CA LYS A 284 21.01 10.09 7.50
C LYS A 284 20.84 8.74 8.23
N ILE A 285 19.64 8.20 8.27
CA ILE A 285 19.38 6.94 8.98
C ILE A 285 19.18 5.74 8.03
N ASP A 286 19.38 5.95 6.72
CA ASP A 286 19.21 4.92 5.67
C ASP A 286 17.79 4.31 5.70
N LEU A 287 16.78 5.17 5.87
CA LEU A 287 15.37 4.79 5.84
C LEU A 287 14.89 4.76 4.38
N VAL A 288 14.21 3.68 4.00
CA VAL A 288 13.74 3.49 2.62
C VAL A 288 12.41 4.23 2.42
N ALA A 289 12.30 4.95 1.31
CA ALA A 289 11.04 5.49 0.81
C ALA A 289 10.36 4.42 -0.07
N SER A 290 9.37 3.75 0.48
CA SER A 290 8.52 2.80 -0.25
C SER A 290 7.31 3.54 -0.78
N VAL A 291 7.32 3.85 -2.08
CA VAL A 291 6.37 4.80 -2.67
C VAL A 291 5.74 4.25 -3.95
N GLN A 292 4.55 4.77 -4.26
CA GLN A 292 3.70 4.32 -5.35
C GLN A 292 3.51 5.47 -6.35
N PRO A 293 4.30 5.51 -7.44
CA PRO A 293 4.23 6.61 -8.39
C PRO A 293 2.85 6.88 -8.99
N GLN A 294 2.00 5.88 -9.12
CA GLN A 294 0.62 6.04 -9.62
C GLN A 294 -0.26 6.86 -8.66
N HIS A 295 0.03 6.89 -7.34
CA HIS A 295 -0.73 7.69 -6.38
C HIS A 295 -0.62 9.18 -6.64
N VAL A 296 0.51 9.64 -7.18
CA VAL A 296 0.76 11.06 -7.53
C VAL A 296 -0.32 11.65 -8.45
N VAL A 297 -0.97 10.82 -9.25
CA VAL A 297 -1.87 11.26 -10.32
C VAL A 297 -3.32 10.75 -10.16
N ILE A 298 -3.66 10.16 -9.01
CA ILE A 298 -5.04 9.70 -8.76
C ILE A 298 -6.03 10.88 -8.80
N ASP A 299 -5.71 11.96 -8.09
CA ASP A 299 -6.43 13.24 -8.14
C ASP A 299 -5.44 14.38 -7.88
N VAL A 300 -4.95 14.98 -8.94
CA VAL A 300 -3.97 16.09 -8.85
C VAL A 300 -4.53 17.38 -8.29
N THR A 301 -5.85 17.49 -8.10
CA THR A 301 -6.52 18.66 -7.52
C THR A 301 -6.72 18.52 -6.02
N GLN A 302 -6.77 17.31 -5.51
CA GLN A 302 -6.99 17.02 -4.10
C GLN A 302 -5.92 17.66 -3.19
N PRO A 303 -4.62 17.58 -3.48
CA PRO A 303 -3.60 18.15 -2.60
C PRO A 303 -3.77 19.64 -2.33
N GLU A 304 -4.05 20.45 -3.35
CA GLU A 304 -4.27 21.89 -3.16
C GLU A 304 -5.57 22.17 -2.38
N ARG A 305 -6.62 21.38 -2.63
CA ARG A 305 -7.89 21.51 -1.92
C ARG A 305 -7.72 21.22 -0.43
N ASP A 306 -6.99 20.14 -0.10
CA ASP A 306 -6.91 19.61 1.27
C ASP A 306 -5.79 20.29 2.09
N LEU A 307 -4.71 20.70 1.45
CA LEU A 307 -3.52 21.25 2.14
C LEU A 307 -3.25 22.73 1.81
N GLY A 308 -3.84 23.25 0.75
CA GLY A 308 -3.49 24.53 0.17
C GLY A 308 -2.22 24.48 -0.69
N PRO A 309 -1.99 25.50 -1.55
CA PRO A 309 -0.96 25.45 -2.60
C PRO A 309 0.48 25.36 -2.06
N GLU A 310 0.77 25.91 -0.90
CA GLU A 310 2.13 25.92 -0.34
C GLU A 310 2.54 24.50 0.07
N ARG A 311 1.74 23.81 0.90
CA ARG A 311 2.03 22.44 1.34
C ARG A 311 1.96 21.44 0.17
N ALA A 312 1.01 21.60 -0.75
CA ALA A 312 0.89 20.76 -1.95
C ALA A 312 2.06 20.91 -2.92
N SER A 313 2.90 21.96 -2.80
CA SER A 313 4.05 22.19 -3.70
C SER A 313 5.22 21.22 -3.49
N PHE A 314 5.23 20.45 -2.42
CA PHE A 314 6.30 19.50 -2.11
C PHE A 314 5.72 18.17 -1.58
N MET A 315 5.23 17.37 -2.53
CA MET A 315 4.65 16.04 -2.25
C MET A 315 5.27 14.99 -3.15
N TRP A 316 5.39 13.75 -2.64
CA TRP A 316 6.04 12.63 -3.36
C TRP A 316 7.33 13.07 -4.06
N PRO A 317 8.35 13.57 -3.35
CA PRO A 317 9.49 14.29 -3.93
C PRO A 317 10.58 13.33 -4.43
N PHE A 318 10.30 12.56 -5.49
CA PHE A 318 11.18 11.51 -5.98
C PHE A 318 12.55 12.01 -6.41
N ALA A 319 12.62 13.16 -7.11
CA ALA A 319 13.90 13.75 -7.48
C ALA A 319 14.68 14.25 -6.26
N SER A 320 14.00 14.74 -5.24
CA SER A 320 14.60 15.15 -3.97
C SER A 320 15.16 13.95 -3.20
N TYR A 321 14.41 12.82 -3.13
CA TYR A 321 14.94 11.56 -2.58
C TYR A 321 16.22 11.14 -3.31
N ALA A 322 16.20 11.15 -4.65
CA ALA A 322 17.37 10.77 -5.44
C ALA A 322 18.58 11.67 -5.20
N ARG A 323 18.39 13.00 -5.06
CA ARG A 323 19.45 13.97 -4.75
C ARG A 323 20.03 13.77 -3.35
N ALA A 324 19.18 13.47 -2.38
CA ALA A 324 19.61 13.23 -0.99
C ALA A 324 20.21 11.83 -0.76
N GLY A 325 20.12 10.92 -1.74
CA GLY A 325 20.60 9.55 -1.60
C GLY A 325 19.66 8.63 -0.80
N VAL A 326 18.39 9.01 -0.63
CA VAL A 326 17.37 8.14 -0.06
C VAL A 326 17.09 7.00 -1.03
N THR A 327 17.13 5.77 -0.55
CA THR A 327 16.73 4.61 -1.34
C THR A 327 15.23 4.64 -1.57
N MET A 328 14.81 4.70 -2.83
CA MET A 328 13.43 4.51 -3.23
C MET A 328 13.16 3.04 -3.55
N ALA A 329 12.02 2.52 -3.14
CA ALA A 329 11.49 1.24 -3.53
C ALA A 329 10.08 1.46 -4.09
N PHE A 330 9.87 1.14 -5.36
CA PHE A 330 8.58 1.35 -6.02
C PHE A 330 7.70 0.10 -5.93
N GLY A 331 6.41 0.32 -5.79
CA GLY A 331 5.36 -0.68 -5.82
C GLY A 331 4.07 -0.08 -6.37
N THR A 332 3.04 -0.91 -6.51
CA THR A 332 1.72 -0.51 -7.01
C THR A 332 0.77 -0.14 -5.88
N ASP A 333 0.85 -0.82 -4.75
CA ASP A 333 -0.18 -0.80 -3.71
C ASP A 333 -1.53 -1.33 -4.25
N SER A 334 -1.42 -2.36 -5.13
CA SER A 334 -2.60 -3.05 -5.66
C SER A 334 -3.41 -3.66 -4.49
N PRO A 335 -4.73 -3.48 -4.51
CA PRO A 335 -5.58 -3.01 -5.60
C PRO A 335 -6.01 -1.53 -5.51
N CYS A 336 -5.33 -0.66 -4.73
CA CYS A 336 -5.63 0.78 -4.70
C CYS A 336 -5.51 1.43 -6.09
N VAL A 337 -4.53 0.97 -6.86
CA VAL A 337 -4.34 1.31 -8.27
C VAL A 337 -4.06 0.03 -9.07
N PRO A 338 -4.15 0.07 -10.42
CA PRO A 338 -3.84 -1.09 -11.26
C PRO A 338 -2.45 -1.68 -10.99
N ASP A 339 -2.34 -3.01 -10.95
CA ASP A 339 -1.08 -3.73 -10.79
C ASP A 339 -0.31 -3.73 -12.13
N SER A 340 0.30 -2.59 -12.48
CA SER A 340 1.01 -2.39 -13.74
C SER A 340 2.36 -1.73 -13.53
N ALA A 341 3.43 -2.49 -13.81
CA ALA A 341 4.79 -2.00 -13.76
C ALA A 341 5.02 -0.81 -14.72
N MET A 342 4.43 -0.86 -15.91
CA MET A 342 4.59 0.19 -16.92
C MET A 342 3.92 1.49 -16.49
N GLN A 343 2.76 1.44 -15.83
CA GLN A 343 2.13 2.64 -15.29
C GLN A 343 2.92 3.22 -14.12
N VAL A 344 3.49 2.41 -13.25
CA VAL A 344 4.40 2.87 -12.18
C VAL A 344 5.58 3.65 -12.78
N LEU A 345 6.25 3.07 -13.78
CA LEU A 345 7.39 3.71 -14.45
C LEU A 345 6.99 4.98 -15.21
N SER A 346 5.88 4.95 -15.93
CA SER A 346 5.33 6.12 -16.62
C SER A 346 5.06 7.27 -15.64
N CYS A 347 4.32 7.02 -14.56
CA CYS A 347 4.02 8.04 -13.54
C CYS A 347 5.29 8.61 -12.87
N ALA A 348 6.31 7.78 -12.65
CA ALA A 348 7.56 8.24 -12.03
C ALA A 348 8.34 9.23 -12.92
N VAL A 349 8.27 9.06 -14.24
CA VAL A 349 9.03 9.88 -15.20
C VAL A 349 8.23 11.04 -15.78
N THR A 350 6.91 10.91 -15.89
CA THR A 350 6.04 11.95 -16.46
C THR A 350 5.30 12.76 -15.38
N ARG A 351 4.84 12.10 -14.30
CA ARG A 351 3.88 12.61 -13.32
C ARG A 351 2.54 13.03 -13.97
N GLU A 352 2.15 12.27 -14.97
CA GLU A 352 0.91 12.40 -15.73
C GLU A 352 0.07 11.14 -15.55
N VAL A 353 -1.25 11.28 -15.68
CA VAL A 353 -2.17 10.13 -15.74
C VAL A 353 -1.88 9.33 -17.01
N PRO A 354 -1.49 8.06 -16.94
CA PRO A 354 -1.00 7.31 -18.11
C PRO A 354 -1.99 7.23 -19.27
N GLN A 355 -3.31 7.22 -19.00
CA GLN A 355 -4.34 7.08 -20.02
C GLN A 355 -4.64 8.38 -20.77
N THR A 356 -4.31 9.53 -20.20
CA THR A 356 -4.70 10.84 -20.72
C THR A 356 -3.51 11.78 -20.95
N ASN A 357 -2.33 11.44 -20.42
CA ASN A 357 -1.15 12.30 -20.36
C ASN A 357 -1.47 13.69 -19.78
N GLN A 358 -2.27 13.71 -18.69
CA GLN A 358 -2.65 14.93 -18.00
C GLN A 358 -2.20 14.88 -16.52
N PRO A 359 -1.91 16.04 -15.92
CA PRO A 359 -1.78 17.36 -16.58
C PRO A 359 -0.54 17.40 -17.49
N SER A 360 -0.66 18.05 -18.64
CA SER A 360 0.45 18.15 -19.61
C SER A 360 1.71 18.74 -18.97
N GLY A 361 2.83 18.05 -19.09
CA GLY A 361 4.11 18.37 -18.44
C GLY A 361 4.22 17.89 -17.00
N GLY A 362 3.21 17.18 -16.50
CA GLY A 362 3.20 16.52 -15.19
C GLY A 362 2.88 17.42 -13.99
N TRP A 363 2.24 16.84 -12.98
CA TRP A 363 2.04 17.51 -11.70
C TRP A 363 3.34 17.55 -10.89
N LEU A 364 3.76 18.71 -10.40
CA LEU A 364 5.06 18.95 -9.77
C LEU A 364 6.24 18.43 -10.62
N PRO A 365 6.46 18.94 -11.84
CA PRO A 365 7.39 18.37 -12.80
C PRO A 365 8.86 18.41 -12.35
N GLN A 366 9.21 19.25 -11.36
CA GLN A 366 10.53 19.30 -10.75
C GLN A 366 10.91 18.04 -9.96
N GLU A 367 9.93 17.22 -9.60
CA GLU A 367 10.12 15.96 -8.89
C GLU A 367 10.06 14.71 -9.79
N ARG A 368 10.05 14.88 -11.11
CA ARG A 368 10.25 13.80 -12.08
C ARG A 368 11.66 13.21 -11.96
N ILE A 369 11.79 11.92 -12.24
CA ILE A 369 13.06 11.22 -12.31
C ILE A 369 13.28 10.62 -13.69
N SER A 370 14.52 10.28 -14.02
CA SER A 370 14.83 9.61 -15.29
C SER A 370 14.40 8.14 -15.27
N MET A 371 14.10 7.56 -16.45
CA MET A 371 13.74 6.16 -16.59
C MET A 371 14.77 5.18 -15.96
N PRO A 372 16.09 5.34 -16.13
CA PRO A 372 17.05 4.48 -15.44
C PRO A 372 16.93 4.52 -13.90
N ARG A 373 16.60 5.69 -13.32
CA ARG A 373 16.37 5.79 -11.88
C ARG A 373 15.04 5.15 -11.46
N ALA A 374 14.00 5.27 -12.28
CA ALA A 374 12.72 4.63 -12.02
C ALA A 374 12.85 3.09 -12.06
N ILE A 375 13.55 2.55 -13.06
CA ILE A 375 13.87 1.12 -13.14
C ILE A 375 14.69 0.68 -11.92
N ASP A 376 15.71 1.44 -11.52
CA ASP A 376 16.53 1.13 -10.34
C ASP A 376 15.68 1.08 -9.05
N ALA A 377 14.75 2.02 -8.87
CA ALA A 377 13.85 2.03 -7.73
C ALA A 377 12.86 0.84 -7.75
N TYR A 378 12.34 0.48 -8.92
CA TYR A 378 11.38 -0.62 -9.08
C TYR A 378 12.04 -2.01 -8.98
N THR A 379 13.34 -2.13 -9.20
CA THR A 379 14.08 -3.39 -9.19
C THR A 379 15.07 -3.48 -8.03
N ARG A 380 16.21 -2.78 -8.10
CA ARG A 380 17.27 -2.86 -7.10
C ARG A 380 16.85 -2.25 -5.76
N GLY A 381 16.12 -1.12 -5.79
CA GLY A 381 15.60 -0.49 -4.59
C GLY A 381 14.63 -1.40 -3.84
N SER A 382 13.70 -2.03 -4.57
CA SER A 382 12.74 -2.99 -3.99
C SER A 382 13.43 -4.26 -3.49
N ALA A 383 14.45 -4.78 -4.21
CA ALA A 383 15.26 -5.90 -3.74
C ALA A 383 16.01 -5.57 -2.45
N ARG A 384 16.55 -4.33 -2.32
CA ARG A 384 17.20 -3.87 -1.10
C ARG A 384 16.22 -3.73 0.06
N LEU A 385 15.02 -3.22 -0.19
CA LEU A 385 13.97 -3.08 0.83
C LEU A 385 13.68 -4.42 1.50
N VAL A 386 13.59 -5.50 0.74
CA VAL A 386 13.35 -6.85 1.26
C VAL A 386 14.62 -7.59 1.72
N GLY A 387 15.80 -6.94 1.62
CA GLY A 387 17.10 -7.51 2.04
C GLY A 387 17.68 -8.56 1.09
N ARG A 388 17.26 -8.53 -0.17
CA ARG A 388 17.66 -9.53 -1.18
C ARG A 388 18.46 -8.93 -2.35
N GLU A 389 19.03 -7.74 -2.22
CA GLU A 389 19.86 -7.09 -3.24
C GLU A 389 21.08 -7.90 -3.67
N HIS A 390 21.53 -8.84 -2.84
CA HIS A 390 22.63 -9.74 -3.16
C HIS A 390 22.24 -10.82 -4.19
N GLU A 391 20.95 -11.14 -4.32
CA GLU A 391 20.46 -12.20 -5.22
C GLU A 391 19.36 -11.73 -6.19
N LEU A 392 18.75 -10.55 -6.00
CA LEU A 392 17.68 -9.97 -6.82
C LEU A 392 18.01 -8.54 -7.29
N GLY A 393 17.15 -7.97 -8.13
CA GLY A 393 17.15 -6.56 -8.53
C GLY A 393 18.11 -6.19 -9.66
N THR A 394 19.01 -7.09 -10.07
CA THR A 394 19.90 -6.86 -11.24
C THR A 394 20.22 -8.18 -11.95
N LEU A 395 20.45 -8.09 -13.27
CA LEU A 395 20.92 -9.20 -14.09
C LEU A 395 22.45 -9.27 -14.01
N ALA A 396 22.96 -9.96 -13.01
CA ALA A 396 24.39 -10.17 -12.79
C ALA A 396 24.71 -11.64 -12.50
N ALA A 397 25.89 -12.08 -12.88
CA ALA A 397 26.34 -13.45 -12.60
C ALA A 397 26.29 -13.77 -11.10
N GLY A 398 25.71 -14.91 -10.75
CA GLY A 398 25.52 -15.35 -9.35
C GLY A 398 24.19 -14.93 -8.73
N LYS A 399 23.40 -14.08 -9.38
CA LYS A 399 22.05 -13.72 -8.95
C LYS A 399 20.98 -14.65 -9.53
N LEU A 400 19.80 -14.60 -8.95
CA LEU A 400 18.63 -15.30 -9.46
C LEU A 400 18.21 -14.69 -10.80
N ALA A 401 17.83 -15.54 -11.74
CA ALA A 401 17.42 -15.15 -13.09
C ALA A 401 15.94 -14.79 -13.10
N ASP A 402 15.58 -13.70 -12.41
CA ASP A 402 14.26 -13.10 -12.44
C ASP A 402 14.33 -11.89 -13.39
N PHE A 403 13.62 -11.96 -14.50
CA PHE A 403 13.65 -10.88 -15.50
C PHE A 403 12.39 -10.88 -16.36
N VAL A 404 12.16 -9.74 -16.98
CA VAL A 404 11.07 -9.53 -17.94
C VAL A 404 11.66 -9.22 -19.32
N VAL A 405 11.00 -9.73 -20.35
CA VAL A 405 11.25 -9.36 -21.76
C VAL A 405 10.13 -8.44 -22.18
N LEU A 406 10.48 -7.27 -22.65
CA LEU A 406 9.56 -6.24 -23.14
C LEU A 406 9.69 -6.10 -24.65
N ASP A 407 8.65 -5.62 -25.33
CA ASP A 407 8.67 -5.35 -26.77
C ASP A 407 9.42 -4.07 -27.13
N THR A 408 9.70 -3.21 -26.16
CA THR A 408 10.27 -1.88 -26.34
C THR A 408 11.36 -1.60 -25.30
N ASP A 409 12.43 -0.91 -25.72
CA ASP A 409 13.48 -0.40 -24.83
C ASP A 409 12.97 0.82 -24.05
N LEU A 410 12.71 0.65 -22.76
CA LEU A 410 12.19 1.68 -21.86
C LEU A 410 13.08 2.93 -21.76
N VAL A 411 14.40 2.78 -21.93
CA VAL A 411 15.34 3.91 -21.78
C VAL A 411 15.27 4.88 -22.94
N THR A 412 14.92 4.37 -24.13
CA THR A 412 14.83 5.15 -25.37
C THR A 412 13.40 5.41 -25.82
N ALA A 413 12.42 4.78 -25.18
CA ALA A 413 11.01 4.97 -25.49
C ALA A 413 10.53 6.39 -25.19
N ASP A 414 9.51 6.82 -25.90
CA ASP A 414 8.79 8.05 -25.58
C ASP A 414 8.14 7.93 -24.19
N PRO A 415 8.44 8.84 -23.25
CA PRO A 415 7.88 8.80 -21.89
C PRO A 415 6.35 8.75 -21.85
N GLU A 416 5.67 9.41 -22.82
CA GLU A 416 4.20 9.43 -22.92
C GLU A 416 3.60 8.10 -23.44
N ARG A 417 4.46 7.14 -23.85
CA ARG A 417 4.06 5.84 -24.40
C ARG A 417 4.52 4.66 -23.55
N ILE A 418 5.14 4.90 -22.40
CA ILE A 418 5.66 3.82 -21.52
C ILE A 418 4.54 2.88 -21.08
N GLN A 419 3.35 3.41 -20.79
CA GLN A 419 2.19 2.60 -20.38
C GLN A 419 1.71 1.61 -21.45
N ASP A 420 2.08 1.84 -22.73
CA ASP A 420 1.71 1.00 -23.87
C ASP A 420 2.72 -0.14 -24.11
N VAL A 421 3.86 -0.13 -23.43
CA VAL A 421 4.90 -1.15 -23.61
C VAL A 421 4.40 -2.51 -23.10
N ALA A 422 4.48 -3.51 -23.96
CA ALA A 422 3.97 -4.83 -23.65
C ALA A 422 5.04 -5.75 -23.03
N THR A 423 4.63 -6.49 -22.01
CA THR A 423 5.40 -7.64 -21.51
C THR A 423 5.31 -8.77 -22.56
N VAL A 424 6.43 -9.28 -23.02
CA VAL A 424 6.53 -10.42 -23.94
C VAL A 424 6.68 -11.73 -23.19
N ALA A 425 7.50 -11.72 -22.14
CA ALA A 425 7.68 -12.89 -21.28
C ALA A 425 8.20 -12.48 -19.89
N THR A 426 7.83 -13.25 -18.87
CA THR A 426 8.30 -13.09 -17.49
C THR A 426 8.95 -14.37 -17.03
N TYR A 427 10.16 -14.23 -16.45
CA TYR A 427 10.97 -15.34 -15.97
C TYR A 427 11.23 -15.22 -14.46
N VAL A 428 11.07 -16.32 -13.73
CA VAL A 428 11.43 -16.43 -12.31
C VAL A 428 12.37 -17.61 -12.11
N GLY A 429 13.57 -17.35 -11.60
CA GLY A 429 14.60 -18.37 -11.45
C GLY A 429 15.07 -19.00 -12.77
N GLY A 430 14.95 -18.26 -13.88
CA GLY A 430 15.30 -18.72 -15.23
C GLY A 430 14.22 -19.60 -15.90
N VAL A 431 13.07 -19.77 -15.26
CA VAL A 431 11.93 -20.52 -15.82
C VAL A 431 10.91 -19.52 -16.35
N PRO A 432 10.41 -19.68 -17.59
CA PRO A 432 9.30 -18.85 -18.08
C PRO A 432 8.04 -19.18 -17.27
N VAL A 433 7.45 -18.16 -16.67
CA VAL A 433 6.25 -18.27 -15.85
C VAL A 433 5.05 -17.59 -16.47
N TRP A 434 5.32 -16.77 -17.50
CA TRP A 434 4.32 -16.15 -18.34
C TRP A 434 4.91 -15.78 -19.72
N GLU A 435 4.14 -15.96 -20.80
CA GLU A 435 4.47 -15.59 -22.18
C GLU A 435 3.19 -15.06 -22.86
N ALA A 436 3.32 -13.97 -23.68
CA ALA A 436 2.22 -13.29 -24.38
C ALA A 436 1.63 -14.12 -25.52
#